data_2d95e88c769e04738371237725a2767a
#
_entry.id   2d95e88c769e04738371237725a2767a
#
_cell.length_a   1.000
_cell.length_b   1.000
_cell.length_c   1.000
_cell.angle_alpha   90.00
_cell.angle_beta   90.00
_cell.angle_gamma   90.00
#
_symmetry.space_group_name_H-M   'P 1'
#
loop_
_entity.id
_entity.type
_entity.pdbx_description
1 polymer ?
#
loop_
_entity_poly.entity_id
_entity_poly.type
_entity_poly.pdbx_seq_one_letter_code
_entity_poly.pdbx_strand_id
1 'polypeptide(L)'
;TLSLHDALPISRADAAPVSTVMDETYKVAITRFDDRIRVGGMAELAGFDLSLNPERRATLEMVVGDLFPEGGNIPAAEFWTGLRPMTPDGTPIIGGTRFANLSLNTGHGTLGWTHACGSGKSIARIVSGLAPELDFAFQGGAAGLSRLVPAAVA
;
A
#
# COMPACT_ATOMS: atom_id res chain seq x y z
N THR A 1 6.73 6.09 1.49
CA THR A 1 7.23 4.97 0.69
C THR A 1 6.52 4.93 -0.64
N LEU A 2 7.27 4.83 -1.73
CA LEU A 2 6.77 4.67 -3.09
C LEU A 2 6.46 3.19 -3.34
N SER A 3 5.36 2.91 -4.00
CA SER A 3 5.00 1.57 -4.47
C SER A 3 4.89 1.59 -5.99
N LEU A 4 5.54 0.66 -6.65
CA LEU A 4 5.61 0.57 -8.10
C LEU A 4 4.75 -0.58 -8.60
N HIS A 5 4.02 -0.36 -9.69
CA HIS A 5 3.09 -1.32 -10.26
C HIS A 5 3.08 -1.26 -11.77
N ASP A 6 2.79 -2.40 -12.37
CA ASP A 6 2.49 -2.52 -13.78
C ASP A 6 1.13 -3.20 -13.96
N ALA A 7 0.34 -2.78 -14.94
CA ALA A 7 -0.93 -3.38 -15.28
C ALA A 7 -0.94 -3.70 -16.78
N LEU A 8 -1.07 -4.98 -17.12
CA LEU A 8 -1.01 -5.44 -18.50
C LEU A 8 -2.28 -6.20 -18.90
N PRO A 9 -2.80 -6.00 -20.13
CA PRO A 9 -3.91 -6.78 -20.65
C PRO A 9 -3.55 -8.26 -20.74
N ILE A 10 -4.51 -9.16 -20.48
CA ILE A 10 -4.31 -10.58 -20.66
C ILE A 10 -4.25 -10.92 -22.16
N SER A 11 -3.19 -11.60 -22.58
CA SER A 11 -3.05 -12.13 -23.95
C SER A 11 -3.72 -13.50 -24.09
N ARG A 12 -3.45 -14.41 -23.14
CA ARG A 12 -4.01 -15.75 -23.07
C ARG A 12 -4.53 -16.04 -21.67
N ALA A 13 -5.82 -16.28 -21.58
CA ALA A 13 -6.49 -16.48 -20.29
C ALA A 13 -6.07 -17.78 -19.58
N ASP A 14 -5.73 -18.81 -20.34
CA ASP A 14 -5.25 -20.12 -19.85
C ASP A 14 -3.78 -20.09 -19.41
N ALA A 15 -3.01 -19.12 -19.89
CA ALA A 15 -1.62 -18.89 -19.51
C ALA A 15 -1.45 -17.79 -18.45
N ALA A 16 -2.53 -17.12 -18.07
CA ALA A 16 -2.53 -16.08 -17.03
C ALA A 16 -2.65 -16.69 -15.62
N PRO A 17 -2.23 -15.98 -14.57
CA PRO A 17 -2.36 -16.48 -13.20
C PRO A 17 -3.83 -16.75 -12.84
N VAL A 18 -4.08 -17.84 -12.11
CA VAL A 18 -5.42 -18.20 -11.59
C VAL A 18 -5.62 -17.61 -10.20
N SER A 19 -4.56 -17.45 -9.43
CA SER A 19 -4.54 -16.86 -8.08
C SER A 19 -3.40 -15.87 -7.97
N THR A 20 -3.38 -15.08 -6.89
CA THR A 20 -2.22 -14.24 -6.59
C THR A 20 -0.99 -15.10 -6.33
N VAL A 21 0.10 -14.79 -7.01
CA VAL A 21 1.42 -15.39 -6.83
C VAL A 21 2.36 -14.33 -6.30
N MET A 22 3.21 -14.72 -5.35
CA MET A 22 4.27 -13.89 -4.81
C MET A 22 5.62 -14.47 -5.21
N ASP A 23 6.39 -13.72 -6.00
CA ASP A 23 7.82 -14.00 -6.19
C ASP A 23 8.59 -13.50 -4.96
N GLU A 24 9.19 -14.42 -4.24
CA GLU A 24 9.91 -14.10 -3.00
C GLU A 24 11.32 -13.55 -3.25
N THR A 25 11.89 -13.75 -4.42
CA THR A 25 13.22 -13.28 -4.79
C THR A 25 13.21 -11.77 -4.98
N TYR A 26 12.27 -11.26 -5.78
CA TYR A 26 12.14 -9.85 -6.11
C TYR A 26 11.02 -9.15 -5.33
N LYS A 27 10.28 -9.89 -4.48
CA LYS A 27 9.14 -9.35 -3.70
C LYS A 27 8.06 -8.73 -4.59
N VAL A 28 7.75 -9.44 -5.68
CA VAL A 28 6.77 -9.03 -6.68
C VAL A 28 5.51 -9.89 -6.58
N ALA A 29 4.36 -9.26 -6.42
CA ALA A 29 3.06 -9.91 -6.42
C ALA A 29 2.42 -9.81 -7.80
N ILE A 30 1.92 -10.93 -8.32
CA ILE A 30 1.23 -11.01 -9.61
C ILE A 30 -0.19 -11.47 -9.34
N THR A 31 -1.17 -10.65 -9.73
CA THR A 31 -2.58 -10.92 -9.48
C THR A 31 -3.40 -10.69 -10.75
N ARG A 32 -4.32 -11.61 -11.03
CA ARG A 32 -5.30 -11.42 -12.10
C ARG A 32 -6.50 -10.62 -11.61
N PHE A 33 -6.89 -9.61 -12.38
CA PHE A 33 -8.11 -8.84 -12.24
C PHE A 33 -8.89 -8.90 -13.56
N ASP A 34 -9.85 -9.80 -13.66
CA ASP A 34 -10.66 -10.04 -14.86
C ASP A 34 -9.82 -10.18 -16.14
N ASP A 35 -9.71 -9.13 -16.91
CA ASP A 35 -9.00 -9.06 -18.21
C ASP A 35 -7.56 -8.53 -18.11
N ARG A 36 -7.07 -8.27 -16.89
CA ARG A 36 -5.73 -7.70 -16.65
C ARG A 36 -4.93 -8.49 -15.63
N ILE A 37 -3.62 -8.45 -15.80
CA ILE A 37 -2.66 -8.88 -14.80
C ILE A 37 -2.08 -7.62 -14.16
N ARG A 38 -2.15 -7.56 -12.85
CA ARG A 38 -1.47 -6.53 -12.06
C ARG A 38 -0.20 -7.12 -11.47
N VAL A 39 0.91 -6.46 -11.76
CA VAL A 39 2.23 -6.79 -11.22
C VAL A 39 2.60 -5.69 -10.25
N GLY A 40 2.70 -5.99 -8.98
CA GLY A 40 2.99 -5.03 -7.92
C GLY A 40 4.19 -5.44 -7.11
N GLY A 41 5.11 -4.52 -6.91
CA GLY A 41 6.29 -4.81 -6.11
C GLY A 41 7.11 -3.57 -5.87
N MET A 42 8.26 -3.79 -5.26
CA MET A 42 9.24 -2.78 -4.97
C MET A 42 8.71 -1.57 -4.18
N ALA A 43 9.26 -1.37 -3.01
CA ALA A 43 9.00 -0.21 -2.18
C ALA A 43 10.27 0.63 -2.12
N GLU A 44 10.16 1.92 -2.45
CA GLU A 44 11.28 2.85 -2.41
C GLU A 44 11.10 3.91 -1.33
N LEU A 45 12.17 4.23 -0.62
CA LEU A 45 12.22 5.33 0.34
C LEU A 45 12.61 6.62 -0.40
N ALA A 46 11.72 7.12 -1.24
CA ALA A 46 11.96 8.24 -2.14
C ALA A 46 11.25 9.54 -1.71
N GLY A 47 10.82 9.64 -0.44
CA GLY A 47 10.05 10.79 0.01
C GLY A 47 8.74 10.93 -0.78
N PHE A 48 8.57 12.05 -1.45
CA PHE A 48 7.40 12.35 -2.30
C PHE A 48 7.70 12.28 -3.80
N ASP A 49 8.88 11.76 -4.19
CA ASP A 49 9.23 11.57 -5.59
C ASP A 49 8.33 10.48 -6.20
N LEU A 50 7.63 10.84 -7.27
CA LEU A 50 6.74 9.96 -8.05
C LEU A 50 7.34 9.61 -9.42
N SER A 51 8.61 9.87 -9.64
CA SER A 51 9.26 9.51 -10.90
C SER A 51 9.19 8.00 -11.15
N LEU A 52 8.96 7.64 -12.41
CA LEU A 52 8.90 6.25 -12.85
C LEU A 52 10.29 5.79 -13.28
N ASN A 53 10.92 4.96 -12.44
CA ASN A 53 12.25 4.43 -12.72
C ASN A 53 12.19 3.26 -13.73
N PRO A 54 12.81 3.39 -14.93
CA PRO A 54 12.78 2.34 -15.95
C PRO A 54 13.41 1.01 -15.51
N GLU A 55 14.44 1.04 -14.67
CA GLU A 55 15.07 -0.18 -14.17
C GLU A 55 14.13 -0.99 -13.28
N ARG A 56 13.30 -0.29 -12.50
CA ARG A 56 12.29 -0.92 -11.66
C ARG A 56 11.18 -1.54 -12.49
N ARG A 57 10.76 -0.84 -13.55
CA ARG A 57 9.82 -1.38 -14.51
C ARG A 57 10.36 -2.67 -15.15
N ALA A 58 11.58 -2.66 -15.63
CA ALA A 58 12.22 -3.83 -16.23
C ALA A 58 12.22 -5.05 -15.30
N THR A 59 12.40 -4.86 -13.99
CA THR A 59 12.30 -5.95 -13.01
C THR A 59 10.88 -6.52 -12.91
N LEU A 60 9.84 -5.69 -12.92
CA LEU A 60 8.45 -6.16 -12.89
C LEU A 60 8.10 -6.94 -14.16
N GLU A 61 8.50 -6.41 -15.32
CA GLU A 61 8.29 -7.03 -16.62
C GLU A 61 9.04 -8.38 -16.74
N MET A 62 10.28 -8.44 -16.24
CA MET A 62 11.06 -9.67 -16.20
C MET A 62 10.35 -10.75 -15.38
N VAL A 63 9.91 -10.44 -14.15
CA VAL A 63 9.28 -11.43 -13.27
C VAL A 63 7.96 -11.95 -13.85
N VAL A 64 7.13 -11.08 -14.42
CA VAL A 64 5.88 -11.54 -15.04
C VAL A 64 6.14 -12.30 -16.33
N GLY A 65 7.15 -11.90 -17.10
CA GLY A 65 7.55 -12.59 -18.33
C GLY A 65 8.11 -14.00 -18.09
N ASP A 66 8.86 -14.18 -17.01
CA ASP A 66 9.40 -15.48 -16.63
C ASP A 66 8.32 -16.45 -16.12
N LEU A 67 7.39 -15.94 -15.31
CA LEU A 67 6.35 -16.77 -14.69
C LEU A 67 5.14 -17.00 -15.61
N PHE A 68 4.80 -16.03 -16.43
CA PHE A 68 3.61 -16.03 -17.31
C PHE A 68 3.93 -15.50 -18.70
N PRO A 69 4.83 -16.15 -19.48
CA PRO A 69 5.37 -15.62 -20.74
C PRO A 69 4.32 -15.35 -21.81
N GLU A 70 3.21 -16.08 -21.79
CA GLU A 70 2.10 -15.92 -22.73
C GLU A 70 0.84 -15.32 -22.08
N GLY A 71 0.88 -15.07 -20.77
CA GLY A 71 -0.28 -14.67 -20.00
C GLY A 71 -0.69 -13.22 -20.24
N GLY A 72 0.26 -12.32 -20.43
CA GLY A 72 0.00 -10.88 -20.55
C GLY A 72 0.73 -10.20 -21.69
N ASN A 73 0.17 -9.10 -22.17
CA ASN A 73 0.77 -8.25 -23.19
C ASN A 73 1.70 -7.21 -22.53
N ILE A 74 2.95 -7.61 -22.28
CA ILE A 74 3.96 -6.74 -21.63
C ILE A 74 4.18 -5.41 -22.39
N PRO A 75 4.29 -5.40 -23.75
CA PRO A 75 4.43 -4.14 -24.49
C PRO A 75 3.28 -3.15 -24.30
N ALA A 76 2.09 -3.61 -23.96
CA ALA A 76 0.92 -2.78 -23.67
C ALA A 76 0.72 -2.50 -22.18
N ALA A 77 1.71 -2.81 -21.35
CA ALA A 77 1.62 -2.61 -19.91
C ALA A 77 1.65 -1.12 -19.53
N GLU A 78 0.80 -0.74 -18.59
CA GLU A 78 0.74 0.60 -18.02
C GLU A 78 1.51 0.63 -16.69
N PHE A 79 2.64 1.32 -16.69
CA PHE A 79 3.48 1.48 -15.50
C PHE A 79 3.07 2.71 -14.69
N TRP A 80 2.82 2.52 -13.42
CA TRP A 80 2.40 3.60 -12.52
C TRP A 80 2.99 3.43 -11.11
N THR A 81 2.90 4.48 -10.33
CA THR A 81 3.41 4.54 -8.97
C THR A 81 2.43 5.24 -8.04
N GLY A 82 2.57 5.03 -6.75
CA GLY A 82 1.77 5.70 -5.73
C GLY A 82 2.48 5.78 -4.39
N LEU A 83 2.17 6.83 -3.65
CA LEU A 83 2.69 7.00 -2.29
C LEU A 83 1.95 6.08 -1.33
N ARG A 84 2.70 5.39 -0.50
CA ARG A 84 2.17 4.55 0.57
C ARG A 84 2.30 5.28 1.91
N PRO A 85 1.21 5.56 2.63
CA PRO A 85 1.27 6.19 3.93
C PRO A 85 1.80 5.21 4.97
N MET A 86 3.05 5.37 5.35
CA MET A 86 3.72 4.55 6.36
C MET A 86 4.17 5.41 7.53
N THR A 87 3.96 4.91 8.74
CA THR A 87 4.59 5.44 9.95
C THR A 87 5.99 4.84 10.11
N PRO A 88 6.89 5.50 10.85
CA PRO A 88 8.26 5.00 11.05
C PRO A 88 8.32 3.62 11.73
N ASP A 89 7.36 3.30 12.58
CA ASP A 89 7.27 2.05 13.34
C ASP A 89 6.27 1.04 12.73
N GLY A 90 5.61 1.41 11.61
CA GLY A 90 4.61 0.56 10.96
C GLY A 90 3.25 0.53 11.64
N THR A 91 3.08 1.19 12.79
CA THR A 91 1.81 1.22 13.52
C THR A 91 0.90 2.31 12.97
N PRO A 92 -0.34 2.02 12.54
CA PRO A 92 -1.25 3.04 12.04
C PRO A 92 -1.66 4.03 13.13
N ILE A 93 -2.01 5.24 12.72
CA ILE A 93 -2.54 6.28 13.58
C ILE A 93 -4.06 6.27 13.47
N ILE A 94 -4.73 5.91 14.56
CA ILE A 94 -6.19 5.85 14.62
C ILE A 94 -6.63 6.61 15.87
N GLY A 95 -7.42 7.68 15.72
CA GLY A 95 -7.96 8.42 16.86
C GLY A 95 -7.98 9.94 16.70
N GLY A 96 -8.31 10.63 17.77
CA GLY A 96 -8.35 12.09 17.83
C GLY A 96 -6.97 12.74 17.78
N THR A 97 -6.94 14.03 17.52
CA THR A 97 -5.73 14.85 17.55
C THR A 97 -5.85 15.92 18.66
N ARG A 98 -4.85 16.79 18.75
CA ARG A 98 -4.94 17.97 19.61
C ARG A 98 -6.07 18.95 19.21
N PHE A 99 -6.58 18.83 18.01
CA PHE A 99 -7.70 19.63 17.53
C PHE A 99 -9.00 18.84 17.73
N ALA A 100 -9.96 19.40 18.44
CA ALA A 100 -11.18 18.71 18.87
C ALA A 100 -12.03 18.14 17.73
N ASN A 101 -11.94 18.74 16.53
CA ASN A 101 -12.71 18.35 15.35
C ASN A 101 -11.88 17.61 14.29
N LEU A 102 -10.68 17.17 14.62
CA LEU A 102 -9.80 16.44 13.69
C LEU A 102 -9.44 15.08 14.27
N SER A 103 -9.79 14.04 13.55
CA SER A 103 -9.40 12.66 13.82
C SER A 103 -8.62 12.07 12.65
N LEU A 104 -7.73 11.14 12.92
CA LEU A 104 -6.89 10.48 11.94
C LEU A 104 -7.22 8.99 11.87
N ASN A 105 -7.16 8.43 10.67
CA ASN A 105 -7.18 7.00 10.40
C ASN A 105 -6.27 6.74 9.20
N THR A 106 -4.96 6.63 9.44
CA THR A 106 -3.91 6.63 8.40
C THR A 106 -2.67 5.87 8.83
N GLY A 107 -1.69 5.76 7.93
CA GLY A 107 -0.40 5.15 8.26
C GLY A 107 -0.39 3.62 8.25
N HIS A 108 -1.36 2.98 7.60
CA HIS A 108 -1.54 1.51 7.59
C HIS A 108 -0.49 0.77 6.74
N GLY A 109 0.41 1.46 6.08
CA GLY A 109 1.47 0.87 5.28
C GLY A 109 0.95 -0.09 4.21
N THR A 110 1.43 -1.33 4.24
CA THR A 110 1.03 -2.38 3.28
C THR A 110 -0.30 -3.05 3.63
N LEU A 111 -0.80 -2.88 4.84
CA LEU A 111 -1.94 -3.62 5.39
C LEU A 111 -3.25 -2.82 5.43
N GLY A 112 -3.29 -1.65 4.77
CA GLY A 112 -4.45 -0.77 4.82
C GLY A 112 -5.76 -1.43 4.38
N TRP A 113 -5.73 -2.23 3.34
CA TRP A 113 -6.90 -2.99 2.90
C TRP A 113 -7.34 -4.02 3.95
N THR A 114 -6.42 -4.79 4.47
CA THR A 114 -6.67 -5.81 5.49
C THR A 114 -7.27 -5.22 6.76
N HIS A 115 -6.77 -4.05 7.19
CA HIS A 115 -7.22 -3.38 8.41
C HIS A 115 -8.44 -2.48 8.20
N ALA A 116 -8.91 -2.25 6.97
CA ALA A 116 -9.90 -1.23 6.64
C ALA A 116 -11.17 -1.30 7.49
N CYS A 117 -11.78 -2.49 7.60
CA CYS A 117 -13.02 -2.67 8.36
C CYS A 117 -12.82 -2.44 9.87
N GLY A 118 -11.75 -2.99 10.45
CA GLY A 118 -11.46 -2.87 11.87
C GLY A 118 -11.09 -1.43 12.26
N SER A 119 -10.20 -0.80 11.50
CA SER A 119 -9.79 0.59 11.74
C SER A 119 -10.94 1.57 11.49
N GLY A 120 -11.74 1.34 10.46
CA GLY A 120 -12.93 2.12 10.16
C GLY A 120 -13.97 2.06 11.29
N LYS A 121 -14.23 0.87 11.83
CA LYS A 121 -15.13 0.68 12.97
C LYS A 121 -14.60 1.37 14.23
N SER A 122 -13.30 1.24 14.49
CA SER A 122 -12.65 1.86 15.64
C SER A 122 -12.73 3.38 15.60
N ILE A 123 -12.38 4.01 14.45
CA ILE A 123 -12.44 5.47 14.33
C ILE A 123 -13.88 5.99 14.40
N ALA A 124 -14.84 5.26 13.83
CA ALA A 124 -16.26 5.64 13.91
C ALA A 124 -16.75 5.69 15.36
N ARG A 125 -16.38 4.71 16.18
CA ARG A 125 -16.71 4.71 17.63
C ARG A 125 -16.05 5.88 18.34
N ILE A 126 -14.76 6.11 18.12
CA ILE A 126 -14.00 7.21 18.75
C ILE A 126 -14.64 8.57 18.42
N VAL A 127 -14.97 8.82 17.15
CA VAL A 127 -15.60 10.07 16.71
C VAL A 127 -17.01 10.24 17.32
N SER A 128 -17.70 9.14 17.59
CA SER A 128 -19.00 9.14 18.26
C SER A 128 -18.91 9.19 19.79
N GLY A 129 -17.72 9.37 20.35
CA GLY A 129 -17.51 9.41 21.81
C GLY A 129 -17.62 8.03 22.50
N LEU A 130 -17.56 6.95 21.75
CA LEU A 130 -17.61 5.58 22.25
C LEU A 130 -16.21 4.99 22.35
N ALA A 131 -15.98 4.11 23.33
CA ALA A 131 -14.73 3.34 23.38
C ALA A 131 -14.62 2.39 22.19
N PRO A 132 -13.43 2.24 21.57
CA PRO A 132 -13.20 1.20 20.58
C PRO A 132 -13.41 -0.20 21.18
N GLU A 133 -13.70 -1.19 20.34
CA GLU A 133 -13.97 -2.56 20.82
C GLU A 133 -12.70 -3.31 21.23
N LEU A 134 -11.55 -2.87 20.77
CA LEU A 134 -10.26 -3.47 21.08
C LEU A 134 -9.59 -2.68 22.20
N ASP A 135 -9.16 -3.40 23.22
CA ASP A 135 -8.42 -2.82 24.34
C ASP A 135 -6.91 -2.72 24.00
N PHE A 136 -6.58 -1.75 23.18
CA PHE A 136 -5.19 -1.37 22.92
C PHE A 136 -5.06 0.14 22.73
N ALA A 137 -3.89 0.66 23.01
CA ALA A 137 -3.61 2.09 22.86
C ALA A 137 -3.59 2.48 21.38
N PHE A 138 -4.66 3.09 20.90
CA PHE A 138 -4.66 3.75 19.61
C PHE A 138 -3.71 4.94 19.64
N GLN A 139 -2.82 5.02 18.65
CA GLN A 139 -1.84 6.10 18.51
C GLN A 139 -2.53 7.38 17.97
N GLY A 140 -3.59 7.81 18.65
CA GLY A 140 -4.29 9.06 18.38
C GLY A 140 -4.14 10.02 19.55
N GLY A 141 -4.36 11.31 19.31
CA GLY A 141 -4.18 12.36 20.30
C GLY A 141 -2.77 12.98 20.31
N ALA A 142 -2.47 13.79 21.32
CA ALA A 142 -1.21 14.53 21.41
C ALA A 142 0.05 13.64 21.37
N ALA A 143 -0.04 12.42 21.87
CA ALA A 143 1.08 11.46 21.88
C ALA A 143 1.40 10.86 20.50
N GLY A 144 0.40 10.66 19.64
CA GLY A 144 0.60 10.13 18.27
C GLY A 144 1.25 11.15 17.35
N LEU A 145 0.87 12.41 17.46
CA LEU A 145 1.43 13.48 16.64
C LEU A 145 2.83 13.93 17.09
N SER A 146 3.17 13.81 18.36
CA SER A 146 4.52 14.14 18.87
C SER A 146 5.60 13.20 18.29
N ARG A 147 5.23 12.02 17.79
CA ARG A 147 6.15 11.10 17.10
C ARG A 147 6.35 11.43 15.62
N LEU A 148 5.40 12.14 15.01
CA LEU A 148 5.44 12.48 13.58
C LEU A 148 5.96 13.89 13.30
N VAL A 149 5.92 14.77 14.27
CA VAL A 149 6.50 16.11 14.16
C VAL A 149 7.85 16.08 14.86
N PRO A 150 8.98 16.17 14.15
CA PRO A 150 10.26 16.43 14.78
C PRO A 150 10.06 17.67 15.68
N ALA A 151 10.61 17.64 16.90
CA ALA A 151 10.65 18.82 17.73
C ALA A 151 11.10 19.99 16.85
N ALA A 152 10.25 21.00 16.72
CA ALA A 152 10.60 22.16 15.93
C ALA A 152 11.98 22.60 16.41
N VAL A 153 12.91 22.67 15.48
CA VAL A 153 14.22 23.29 15.74
C VAL A 153 13.92 24.70 16.20
N ALA A 154 14.15 24.94 17.48
CA ALA A 154 14.01 26.24 18.11
C ALA A 154 15.07 27.19 17.57
#